data_50d07a223eb92b76256279c75771064c
#
_entry.id   50d07a223eb92b76256279c75771064c
#
_cell.length_a   1.000
_cell.length_b   1.000
_cell.length_c   1.000
_cell.angle_alpha   90.00
_cell.angle_beta   90.00
_cell.angle_gamma   90.00
#
_symmetry.space_group_name_H-M   'P 1'
#
loop_
_entity.id
_entity.type
_entity.pdbx_description
1 polymer ?
#
loop_
_entity_poly.entity_id
_entity_poly.type
_entity_poly.pdbx_seq_one_letter_code
_entity_poly.pdbx_strand_id
1 'polypeptide(L)'
;MPVDVNRPGPWAHRNLTARGTRFHVALAGPEAPAGAGPLTLLVHGFPECWWTWRHVIPALAQAGHRVAALDLRGFGGSDRPPSGYDLVTLAQDLAAVVRSLGHERAVVVGAGLGGQIAWALPSLAPDLTTAIVPVGAPHPLALRSLRARALSGPALQYVSLRIPGLAERRLRSRSALEGLLRSWAGPHTREALAEEAPYLSLIHI
;
A
#
# COMPACT_ATOMS: atom_id res chain seq x y z
N MET A 1 -13.85 10.56 16.37
CA MET A 1 -13.05 11.61 15.73
C MET A 1 -12.47 11.04 14.45
N PRO A 2 -12.46 11.77 13.34
CA PRO A 2 -11.71 11.32 12.17
C PRO A 2 -10.24 11.19 12.55
N VAL A 3 -9.62 10.09 12.17
CA VAL A 3 -8.20 9.87 12.43
C VAL A 3 -7.40 10.82 11.54
N ASP A 4 -6.49 11.58 12.14
CA ASP A 4 -5.62 12.48 11.38
C ASP A 4 -4.64 11.66 10.54
N VAL A 5 -4.75 11.79 9.23
CA VAL A 5 -3.87 11.13 8.26
C VAL A 5 -2.46 11.72 8.30
N ASN A 6 -2.35 13.00 8.70
CA ASN A 6 -1.08 13.73 8.75
C ASN A 6 -0.39 13.59 10.11
N ARG A 7 -0.18 12.37 10.56
CA ARG A 7 0.51 12.14 11.84
C ARG A 7 1.93 12.68 11.84
N PRO A 8 2.31 13.39 12.91
CA PRO A 8 3.67 13.90 13.06
C PRO A 8 4.69 12.75 13.20
N GLY A 9 5.88 12.98 12.67
CA GLY A 9 6.98 12.03 12.71
C GLY A 9 8.17 12.55 11.91
N PRO A 10 9.23 11.76 11.74
CA PRO A 10 10.40 12.15 10.95
C PRO A 10 10.14 12.09 9.44
N TRP A 11 9.03 12.62 9.01
CA TRP A 11 8.55 12.72 7.62
C TRP A 11 7.73 13.98 7.42
N ALA A 12 7.59 14.39 6.17
CA ALA A 12 6.71 15.46 5.73
C ALA A 12 5.53 14.88 4.96
N HIS A 13 4.33 15.39 5.20
CA HIS A 13 3.13 15.02 4.46
C HIS A 13 2.96 15.90 3.22
N ARG A 14 2.63 15.29 2.10
CA ARG A 14 2.36 15.99 0.85
C ARG A 14 1.15 15.37 0.14
N ASN A 15 0.31 16.24 -0.41
CA ASN A 15 -0.70 15.85 -1.39
C ASN A 15 -0.19 16.18 -2.79
N LEU A 16 -0.38 15.27 -3.72
CA LEU A 16 -0.03 15.48 -5.14
C LEU A 16 -1.15 14.95 -6.02
N THR A 17 -1.30 15.51 -7.19
CA THR A 17 -2.30 15.06 -8.17
C THR A 17 -1.58 14.28 -9.28
N ALA A 18 -2.03 13.05 -9.50
CA ALA A 18 -1.56 12.20 -10.58
C ALA A 18 -2.77 11.51 -11.24
N ARG A 19 -2.83 11.52 -12.57
CA ARG A 19 -3.92 10.91 -13.34
C ARG A 19 -5.33 11.34 -12.88
N GLY A 20 -5.49 12.61 -12.50
CA GLY A 20 -6.77 13.16 -12.03
C GLY A 20 -7.21 12.72 -10.63
N THR A 21 -6.35 12.01 -9.88
CA THR A 21 -6.58 11.58 -8.51
C THR A 21 -5.59 12.27 -7.59
N ARG A 22 -6.04 12.79 -6.45
CA ARG A 22 -5.18 13.33 -5.41
C ARG A 22 -4.69 12.18 -4.53
N PHE A 23 -3.38 12.10 -4.38
CA PHE A 23 -2.71 11.12 -3.55
C PHE A 23 -2.04 11.79 -2.35
N HIS A 24 -2.14 11.15 -1.20
CA HIS A 24 -1.39 11.51 -0.01
C HIS A 24 -0.12 10.65 0.06
N VAL A 25 1.01 11.29 0.42
CA VAL A 25 2.30 10.63 0.64
C VAL A 25 2.99 11.16 1.88
N ALA A 26 3.64 10.28 2.63
CA ALA A 26 4.59 10.63 3.67
C ALA A 26 6.02 10.51 3.10
N LEU A 27 6.79 11.60 3.15
CA LEU A 27 8.10 11.75 2.52
C LEU A 27 9.20 11.87 3.57
N ALA A 28 10.31 11.16 3.39
CA ALA A 28 11.47 11.26 4.25
C ALA A 28 12.77 11.07 3.46
N GLY A 29 13.90 11.35 4.15
CA GLY A 29 15.23 11.25 3.55
C GLY A 29 15.64 12.50 2.77
N PRO A 30 16.88 12.52 2.25
CA PRO A 30 17.44 13.68 1.61
C PRO A 30 16.62 14.10 0.39
N GLU A 31 16.40 15.40 0.25
CA GLU A 31 15.91 15.96 -1.01
C GLU A 31 17.04 15.85 -2.02
N ALA A 32 16.84 15.01 -3.01
CA ALA A 32 17.81 14.85 -4.09
C ALA A 32 17.45 15.79 -5.24
N PRO A 33 18.44 16.37 -5.93
CA PRO A 33 18.19 17.01 -7.20
C PRO A 33 17.46 16.06 -8.15
N ALA A 34 16.65 16.62 -9.04
CA ALA A 34 15.96 15.80 -10.05
C ALA A 34 16.98 14.90 -10.78
N GLY A 35 16.70 13.58 -10.81
CA GLY A 35 17.59 12.59 -11.42
C GLY A 35 18.65 11.95 -10.50
N ALA A 36 18.76 12.34 -9.24
CA ALA A 36 19.74 11.77 -8.30
C ALA A 36 19.21 10.48 -7.64
N GLY A 37 19.32 9.38 -8.33
CA GLY A 37 18.99 8.06 -7.83
C GLY A 37 17.48 7.72 -7.80
N PRO A 38 17.15 6.44 -7.61
CA PRO A 38 15.77 5.98 -7.59
C PRO A 38 15.06 6.36 -6.29
N LEU A 39 13.79 6.74 -6.41
CA LEU A 39 12.89 6.86 -5.27
C LEU A 39 12.62 5.49 -4.65
N THR A 40 12.60 5.37 -3.33
CA THR A 40 12.05 4.21 -2.64
C THR A 40 10.57 4.47 -2.35
N LEU A 41 9.68 3.84 -3.12
CA LEU A 41 8.24 3.94 -2.96
C LEU A 41 7.71 2.78 -2.12
N LEU A 42 7.10 3.09 -0.98
CA LEU A 42 6.50 2.12 -0.06
C LEU A 42 4.99 2.09 -0.30
N VAL A 43 4.45 0.90 -0.60
CA VAL A 43 3.06 0.69 -0.98
C VAL A 43 2.41 -0.30 -0.02
N HIS A 44 1.41 0.17 0.71
CA HIS A 44 0.72 -0.63 1.72
C HIS A 44 -0.18 -1.71 1.12
N GLY A 45 -0.60 -2.64 1.97
CA GLY A 45 -1.59 -3.66 1.66
C GLY A 45 -3.02 -3.23 2.01
N PHE A 46 -3.95 -4.18 1.87
CA PHE A 46 -5.30 -4.08 2.38
C PHE A 46 -5.37 -4.77 3.75
N PRO A 47 -6.02 -4.20 4.73
CA PRO A 47 -6.76 -2.94 4.82
C PRO A 47 -5.96 -1.80 5.50
N GLU A 48 -4.79 -1.51 5.01
CA GLU A 48 -3.82 -0.60 5.62
C GLU A 48 -3.76 0.76 4.92
N CYS A 49 -2.83 1.63 5.38
CA CYS A 49 -2.47 2.90 4.79
C CYS A 49 -0.97 3.14 4.94
N TRP A 50 -0.45 4.31 4.53
CA TRP A 50 0.96 4.68 4.63
C TRP A 50 1.58 4.42 6.02
N TRP A 51 0.78 4.47 7.08
CA TRP A 51 1.20 4.32 8.47
C TRP A 51 1.82 2.95 8.78
N THR A 52 1.49 1.93 8.02
CA THR A 52 2.12 0.60 8.17
C THR A 52 3.64 0.65 8.02
N TRP A 53 4.15 1.68 7.31
CA TRP A 53 5.56 1.89 7.04
C TRP A 53 6.28 2.80 8.05
N ARG A 54 5.61 3.28 9.11
CA ARG A 54 6.13 4.28 10.07
C ARG A 54 7.49 3.91 10.70
N HIS A 55 7.78 2.64 10.87
CA HIS A 55 9.07 2.16 11.40
C HIS A 55 10.12 1.97 10.30
N VAL A 56 9.70 1.74 9.08
CA VAL A 56 10.59 1.51 7.92
C VAL A 56 11.06 2.84 7.33
N ILE A 57 10.18 3.84 7.26
CA ILE A 57 10.48 5.16 6.70
C ILE A 57 11.74 5.78 7.30
N PRO A 58 11.87 5.94 8.64
CA PRO A 58 13.05 6.57 9.23
C PRO A 58 14.32 5.75 9.03
N ALA A 59 14.23 4.41 9.07
CA ALA A 59 15.40 3.54 8.87
C ALA A 59 15.97 3.69 7.45
N LEU A 60 15.13 3.69 6.43
CA LEU A 60 15.55 3.91 5.05
C LEU A 60 16.07 5.33 4.82
N ALA A 61 15.42 6.33 5.41
CA ALA A 61 15.87 7.73 5.31
C ALA A 61 17.25 7.93 5.95
N GLN A 62 17.51 7.32 7.09
CA GLN A 62 18.84 7.33 7.75
C GLN A 62 19.91 6.60 6.94
N ALA A 63 19.52 5.58 6.18
CA ALA A 63 20.40 4.91 5.23
C ALA A 63 20.64 5.71 3.93
N GLY A 64 20.12 6.94 3.83
CA GLY A 64 20.34 7.85 2.70
C GLY A 64 19.34 7.71 1.54
N HIS A 65 18.29 6.90 1.71
CA HIS A 65 17.26 6.77 0.68
C HIS A 65 16.27 7.93 0.71
N ARG A 66 15.86 8.41 -0.49
CA ARG A 66 14.64 9.21 -0.61
C ARG A 66 13.44 8.27 -0.58
N VAL A 67 12.55 8.45 0.39
CA VAL A 67 11.44 7.54 0.69
C VAL A 67 10.11 8.26 0.52
N ALA A 68 9.16 7.59 -0.12
CA ALA A 68 7.76 8.01 -0.18
C ALA A 68 6.85 6.84 0.23
N ALA A 69 6.10 6.98 1.31
CA ALA A 69 5.04 6.03 1.65
C ALA A 69 3.70 6.58 1.17
N LEU A 70 3.09 5.86 0.23
CA LEU A 70 1.90 6.28 -0.50
C LEU A 70 0.64 5.70 0.15
N ASP A 71 -0.42 6.51 0.23
CA ASP A 71 -1.78 6.01 0.34
C ASP A 71 -2.32 5.70 -1.06
N LEU A 72 -2.70 4.45 -1.31
CA LEU A 72 -3.35 4.06 -2.56
C LEU A 72 -4.70 4.77 -2.71
N ARG A 73 -5.21 4.87 -3.97
CA ARG A 73 -6.58 5.36 -4.19
C ARG A 73 -7.58 4.58 -3.34
N GLY A 74 -8.53 5.30 -2.73
CA GLY A 74 -9.52 4.71 -1.84
C GLY A 74 -9.06 4.54 -0.39
N PHE A 75 -7.78 4.78 -0.08
CA PHE A 75 -7.21 4.59 1.24
C PHE A 75 -6.64 5.88 1.83
N GLY A 76 -6.56 5.90 3.16
CA GLY A 76 -5.93 6.96 3.92
C GLY A 76 -6.39 8.36 3.51
N GLY A 77 -5.44 9.23 3.19
CA GLY A 77 -5.67 10.60 2.74
C GLY A 77 -5.85 10.78 1.24
N SER A 78 -5.79 9.69 0.45
CA SER A 78 -5.98 9.75 -1.00
C SER A 78 -7.46 9.81 -1.40
N ASP A 79 -7.73 10.33 -2.60
CA ASP A 79 -9.09 10.40 -3.15
C ASP A 79 -9.68 8.99 -3.39
N ARG A 80 -11.01 8.95 -3.45
CA ARG A 80 -11.84 7.75 -3.62
C ARG A 80 -12.65 7.83 -4.90
N PRO A 81 -12.02 7.75 -6.07
CA PRO A 81 -12.75 7.75 -7.32
C PRO A 81 -13.67 6.51 -7.39
N PRO A 82 -14.79 6.60 -8.14
CA PRO A 82 -15.78 5.52 -8.20
C PRO A 82 -15.29 4.26 -8.94
N SER A 83 -14.10 4.30 -9.57
CA SER A 83 -13.54 3.23 -10.38
C SER A 83 -12.02 3.27 -10.41
N GLY A 84 -11.41 2.30 -11.09
CA GLY A 84 -9.95 2.25 -11.29
C GLY A 84 -9.20 1.54 -10.18
N TYR A 85 -9.80 0.51 -9.59
CA TYR A 85 -9.19 -0.31 -8.54
C TYR A 85 -8.59 -1.62 -9.07
N ASP A 86 -8.47 -1.76 -10.38
CA ASP A 86 -7.77 -2.86 -11.03
C ASP A 86 -6.24 -2.68 -10.95
N LEU A 87 -5.51 -3.80 -11.04
CA LEU A 87 -4.05 -3.79 -10.89
C LEU A 87 -3.32 -2.92 -11.92
N VAL A 88 -3.85 -2.82 -13.14
CA VAL A 88 -3.23 -2.02 -14.21
C VAL A 88 -3.35 -0.54 -13.87
N THR A 89 -4.53 -0.09 -13.50
CA THR A 89 -4.77 1.30 -13.08
C THR A 89 -3.93 1.66 -11.86
N LEU A 90 -3.90 0.79 -10.85
CA LEU A 90 -3.10 1.00 -9.64
C LEU A 90 -1.59 1.08 -9.95
N ALA A 91 -1.07 0.23 -10.83
CA ALA A 91 0.34 0.29 -11.24
C ALA A 91 0.65 1.57 -12.03
N GLN A 92 -0.25 2.00 -12.90
CA GLN A 92 -0.12 3.27 -13.62
C GLN A 92 -0.17 4.48 -12.68
N ASP A 93 -0.94 4.41 -11.60
CA ASP A 93 -0.96 5.44 -10.56
C ASP A 93 0.39 5.53 -9.85
N LEU A 94 0.99 4.39 -9.47
CA LEU A 94 2.32 4.38 -8.86
C LEU A 94 3.35 5.05 -9.79
N ALA A 95 3.33 4.70 -11.07
CA ALA A 95 4.23 5.31 -12.05
C ALA A 95 4.01 6.84 -12.18
N ALA A 96 2.77 7.29 -12.16
CA ALA A 96 2.45 8.71 -12.23
C ALA A 96 2.84 9.45 -10.94
N VAL A 97 2.65 8.85 -9.78
CA VAL A 97 3.08 9.39 -8.47
C VAL A 97 4.60 9.56 -8.43
N VAL A 98 5.38 8.57 -8.86
CA VAL A 98 6.84 8.65 -8.91
C VAL A 98 7.28 9.85 -9.77
N ARG A 99 6.69 10.00 -10.96
CA ARG A 99 7.00 11.15 -11.86
C ARG A 99 6.56 12.48 -11.25
N SER A 100 5.40 12.54 -10.59
CA SER A 100 4.92 13.77 -9.92
C SER A 100 5.79 14.16 -8.72
N LEU A 101 6.55 13.23 -8.16
CA LEU A 101 7.56 13.48 -7.13
C LEU A 101 8.92 13.93 -7.72
N GLY A 102 9.04 14.03 -9.05
CA GLY A 102 10.25 14.46 -9.74
C GLY A 102 11.28 13.35 -9.98
N HIS A 103 10.86 12.08 -9.90
CA HIS A 103 11.74 10.93 -10.11
C HIS A 103 11.38 10.18 -11.40
N GLU A 104 12.39 9.72 -12.11
CA GLU A 104 12.24 8.91 -13.33
C GLU A 104 12.20 7.40 -12.98
N ARG A 105 12.86 7.01 -11.90
CA ARG A 105 13.01 5.61 -11.48
C ARG A 105 12.68 5.40 -10.02
N ALA A 106 12.18 4.20 -9.70
CA ALA A 106 11.85 3.82 -8.34
C ALA A 106 12.22 2.37 -8.02
N VAL A 107 12.61 2.16 -6.77
CA VAL A 107 12.52 0.86 -6.09
C VAL A 107 11.15 0.81 -5.41
N VAL A 108 10.33 -0.18 -5.73
CA VAL A 108 8.97 -0.29 -5.17
C VAL A 108 8.90 -1.44 -4.17
N VAL A 109 8.66 -1.08 -2.92
CA VAL A 109 8.45 -2.03 -1.82
C VAL A 109 6.95 -2.10 -1.54
N GLY A 110 6.34 -3.25 -1.75
CA GLY A 110 4.90 -3.41 -1.60
C GLY A 110 4.50 -4.55 -0.69
N ALA A 111 3.61 -4.29 0.27
CA ALA A 111 3.04 -5.32 1.13
C ALA A 111 1.67 -5.78 0.60
N GLY A 112 1.38 -7.06 0.66
CA GLY A 112 0.09 -7.62 0.28
C GLY A 112 -0.41 -7.15 -1.09
N LEU A 113 -1.47 -6.32 -1.12
CA LEU A 113 -1.97 -5.69 -2.35
C LEU A 113 -0.90 -4.83 -3.03
N GLY A 114 -0.15 -4.02 -2.27
CA GLY A 114 0.96 -3.23 -2.80
C GLY A 114 2.02 -4.10 -3.47
N GLY A 115 2.29 -5.29 -2.93
CA GLY A 115 3.19 -6.26 -3.53
C GLY A 115 2.62 -6.87 -4.82
N GLN A 116 1.31 -7.10 -4.91
CA GLN A 116 0.66 -7.54 -6.16
C GLN A 116 0.77 -6.46 -7.26
N ILE A 117 0.62 -5.18 -6.88
CA ILE A 117 0.80 -4.06 -7.80
C ILE A 117 2.28 -3.99 -8.24
N ALA A 118 3.23 -4.15 -7.31
CA ALA A 118 4.65 -4.14 -7.61
C ALA A 118 5.05 -5.21 -8.66
N TRP A 119 4.45 -6.41 -8.62
CA TRP A 119 4.67 -7.45 -9.62
C TRP A 119 4.25 -7.06 -11.04
N ALA A 120 3.30 -6.14 -11.19
CA ALA A 120 2.85 -5.67 -12.49
C ALA A 120 3.75 -4.58 -13.11
N LEU A 121 4.51 -3.85 -12.29
CA LEU A 121 5.31 -2.69 -12.72
C LEU A 121 6.37 -3.02 -13.77
N PRO A 122 7.18 -4.10 -13.66
CA PRO A 122 8.19 -4.41 -14.68
C PRO A 122 7.61 -4.57 -16.10
N SER A 123 6.36 -4.98 -16.20
CA SER A 123 5.67 -5.14 -17.50
C SER A 123 4.97 -3.86 -17.96
N LEU A 124 4.49 -3.03 -17.04
CA LEU A 124 3.68 -1.84 -17.35
C LEU A 124 4.49 -0.53 -17.38
N ALA A 125 5.60 -0.49 -16.65
CA ALA A 125 6.48 0.67 -16.54
C ALA A 125 7.95 0.22 -16.38
N PRO A 126 8.53 -0.50 -17.36
CA PRO A 126 9.88 -1.06 -17.25
C PRO A 126 10.95 0.02 -17.02
N ASP A 127 10.85 1.15 -17.69
CA ASP A 127 11.84 2.24 -17.59
C ASP A 127 11.85 2.88 -16.19
N LEU A 128 10.72 2.88 -15.51
CA LEU A 128 10.56 3.43 -14.16
C LEU A 128 11.03 2.44 -13.10
N THR A 129 10.91 1.13 -13.34
CA THR A 129 11.11 0.10 -12.34
C THR A 129 12.56 -0.28 -12.20
N THR A 130 13.25 0.22 -11.16
CA THR A 130 14.62 -0.19 -10.85
C THR A 130 14.65 -1.56 -10.19
N ALA A 131 13.79 -1.77 -9.21
CA ALA A 131 13.61 -3.04 -8.50
C ALA A 131 12.23 -3.11 -7.85
N ILE A 132 11.78 -4.30 -7.54
CA ILE A 132 10.56 -4.55 -6.75
C ILE A 132 10.89 -5.43 -5.55
N VAL A 133 10.26 -5.14 -4.41
CA VAL A 133 10.38 -5.91 -3.17
C VAL A 133 8.96 -6.24 -2.69
N PRO A 134 8.36 -7.34 -3.17
CA PRO A 134 7.03 -7.77 -2.73
C PRO A 134 7.12 -8.47 -1.38
N VAL A 135 6.40 -7.96 -0.38
CA VAL A 135 6.34 -8.48 0.99
C VAL A 135 4.98 -9.15 1.20
N GLY A 136 4.97 -10.42 1.57
CA GLY A 136 3.73 -11.17 1.76
C GLY A 136 2.84 -11.26 0.51
N ALA A 137 3.41 -11.11 -0.68
CA ALA A 137 2.71 -11.11 -1.95
C ALA A 137 3.35 -12.11 -2.92
N PRO A 138 2.85 -13.35 -3.00
CA PRO A 138 3.39 -14.34 -3.92
C PRO A 138 3.23 -13.91 -5.37
N HIS A 139 4.16 -14.34 -6.23
CA HIS A 139 4.07 -14.05 -7.66
C HIS A 139 2.75 -14.57 -8.26
N PRO A 140 2.07 -13.82 -9.15
CA PRO A 140 0.77 -14.18 -9.70
C PRO A 140 0.74 -15.58 -10.35
N LEU A 141 1.85 -16.03 -10.96
CA LEU A 141 1.96 -17.37 -11.54
C LEU A 141 2.00 -18.47 -10.46
N ALA A 142 2.59 -18.21 -9.31
CA ALA A 142 2.60 -19.17 -8.20
C ALA A 142 1.18 -19.42 -7.65
N LEU A 143 0.30 -18.43 -7.70
CA LEU A 143 -1.09 -18.56 -7.29
C LEU A 143 -1.91 -19.49 -8.21
N ARG A 144 -1.49 -19.66 -9.47
CA ARG A 144 -2.17 -20.60 -10.40
C ARG A 144 -1.99 -22.07 -9.96
N SER A 145 -0.82 -22.41 -9.40
CA SER A 145 -0.53 -23.76 -8.90
C SER A 145 -1.15 -24.02 -7.52
N LEU A 146 -1.45 -22.97 -6.77
CA LEU A 146 -2.03 -23.05 -5.44
C LEU A 146 -3.57 -23.15 -5.45
N ARG A 147 -4.24 -23.08 -6.62
CA ARG A 147 -5.70 -23.22 -6.71
C ARG A 147 -6.23 -24.50 -6.08
N ALA A 148 -5.45 -25.58 -6.10
CA ALA A 148 -5.81 -26.84 -5.42
C ALA A 148 -5.62 -26.80 -3.89
N ARG A 149 -4.83 -25.84 -3.35
CA ARG A 149 -4.62 -25.63 -1.92
C ARG A 149 -5.48 -24.50 -1.35
N ALA A 150 -6.26 -23.83 -2.17
CA ALA A 150 -7.02 -22.61 -1.85
C ALA A 150 -8.26 -22.85 -0.94
N LEU A 151 -8.44 -24.02 -0.38
CA LEU A 151 -9.48 -24.33 0.61
C LEU A 151 -9.01 -24.09 2.06
N SER A 152 -7.85 -23.49 2.27
CA SER A 152 -7.43 -23.08 3.60
C SER A 152 -8.19 -21.83 4.10
N GLY A 153 -8.44 -21.72 5.39
CA GLY A 153 -9.25 -20.67 6.00
C GLY A 153 -8.91 -19.23 5.53
N PRO A 154 -7.62 -18.81 5.45
CA PRO A 154 -7.23 -17.48 4.96
C PRO A 154 -7.60 -17.25 3.48
N ALA A 155 -7.52 -18.28 2.63
CA ALA A 155 -7.87 -18.15 1.23
C ALA A 155 -9.38 -18.00 1.03
N LEU A 156 -10.21 -18.69 1.83
CA LEU A 156 -11.66 -18.51 1.84
C LEU A 156 -12.06 -17.09 2.28
N GLN A 157 -11.38 -16.53 3.26
CA GLN A 157 -11.60 -15.14 3.68
C GLN A 157 -11.29 -14.18 2.53
N TYR A 158 -10.16 -14.37 1.83
CA TYR A 158 -9.79 -13.54 0.68
C TYR A 158 -10.80 -13.65 -0.48
N VAL A 159 -11.29 -14.86 -0.76
CA VAL A 159 -12.35 -15.09 -1.76
C VAL A 159 -13.65 -14.41 -1.35
N SER A 160 -14.02 -14.45 -0.08
CA SER A 160 -15.25 -13.81 0.42
C SER A 160 -15.23 -12.28 0.28
N LEU A 161 -14.04 -11.66 0.27
CA LEU A 161 -13.86 -10.22 0.02
C LEU A 161 -14.06 -9.84 -1.46
N ARG A 162 -14.09 -10.80 -2.36
CA ARG A 162 -14.34 -10.58 -3.80
C ARG A 162 -15.82 -10.67 -4.19
N ILE A 163 -16.69 -11.05 -3.25
CA ILE A 163 -18.13 -11.16 -3.50
C ILE A 163 -18.76 -9.79 -3.21
N PRO A 164 -19.29 -9.09 -4.24
CA PRO A 164 -19.96 -7.79 -4.06
C PRO A 164 -21.11 -7.91 -3.03
N GLY A 165 -21.29 -6.90 -2.20
CA GLY A 165 -22.29 -6.86 -1.15
C GLY A 165 -21.91 -7.63 0.13
N LEU A 166 -21.20 -8.76 0.02
CA LEU A 166 -20.73 -9.51 1.19
C LEU A 166 -19.49 -8.86 1.81
N ALA A 167 -18.57 -8.41 0.97
CA ALA A 167 -17.38 -7.67 1.39
C ALA A 167 -17.77 -6.38 2.13
N GLU A 168 -18.61 -5.56 1.50
CA GLU A 168 -19.06 -4.30 2.09
C GLU A 168 -19.79 -4.52 3.42
N ARG A 169 -20.66 -5.53 3.49
CA ARG A 169 -21.39 -5.87 4.73
C ARG A 169 -20.45 -6.34 5.85
N ARG A 170 -19.42 -7.13 5.53
CA ARG A 170 -18.44 -7.62 6.51
C ARG A 170 -17.46 -6.54 6.97
N LEU A 171 -17.07 -5.63 6.08
CA LEU A 171 -16.05 -4.63 6.35
C LEU A 171 -16.62 -3.31 6.91
N ARG A 172 -17.96 -3.18 7.02
CA ARG A 172 -18.62 -2.01 7.61
C ARG A 172 -18.33 -1.81 9.09
N SER A 173 -18.00 -2.87 9.82
CA SER A 173 -17.73 -2.76 11.25
C SER A 173 -16.23 -2.80 11.54
N ARG A 174 -15.78 -1.89 12.39
CA ARG A 174 -14.40 -1.85 12.89
C ARG A 174 -13.98 -3.18 13.51
N SER A 175 -14.87 -3.82 14.29
CA SER A 175 -14.60 -5.11 14.92
C SER A 175 -14.37 -6.23 13.91
N ALA A 176 -15.04 -6.20 12.75
CA ALA A 176 -14.81 -7.18 11.70
C ALA A 176 -13.45 -6.97 11.01
N LEU A 177 -13.05 -5.71 10.78
CA LEU A 177 -11.71 -5.38 10.26
C LEU A 177 -10.61 -5.79 11.24
N GLU A 178 -10.77 -5.50 12.53
CA GLU A 178 -9.84 -5.93 13.57
C GLU A 178 -9.76 -7.46 13.65
N GLY A 179 -10.89 -8.16 13.56
CA GLY A 179 -10.96 -9.62 13.52
C GLY A 179 -10.22 -10.20 12.30
N LEU A 180 -10.36 -9.56 11.14
CA LEU A 180 -9.68 -9.94 9.92
C LEU A 180 -8.15 -9.79 10.08
N LEU A 181 -7.68 -8.65 10.56
CA LEU A 181 -6.25 -8.41 10.81
C LEU A 181 -5.68 -9.38 11.85
N ARG A 182 -6.41 -9.63 12.93
CA ARG A 182 -5.98 -10.62 13.94
C ARG A 182 -5.84 -12.03 13.36
N SER A 183 -6.67 -12.38 12.38
CA SER A 183 -6.59 -13.69 11.72
C SER A 183 -5.39 -13.81 10.79
N TRP A 184 -4.87 -12.68 10.28
CA TRP A 184 -3.71 -12.62 9.40
C TRP A 184 -2.40 -12.36 10.16
N ALA A 185 -2.50 -11.79 11.36
CA ALA A 185 -1.35 -11.48 12.18
C ALA A 185 -0.71 -12.74 12.77
N GLY A 186 0.61 -12.83 12.68
CA GLY A 186 1.39 -13.81 13.40
C GLY A 186 1.32 -13.60 14.93
N PRO A 187 1.72 -14.60 15.74
CA PRO A 187 1.63 -14.52 17.19
C PRO A 187 2.38 -13.33 17.80
N HIS A 188 3.45 -12.87 17.18
CA HIS A 188 4.27 -11.74 17.65
C HIS A 188 3.75 -10.36 17.22
N THR A 189 2.77 -10.30 16.32
CA THR A 189 2.23 -9.04 15.78
C THR A 189 0.90 -8.62 16.43
N ARG A 190 0.35 -9.42 17.33
CA ARG A 190 -0.95 -9.14 17.96
C ARG A 190 -0.94 -7.89 18.84
N GLU A 191 0.19 -7.57 19.48
CA GLU A 191 0.38 -6.37 20.28
C GLU A 191 0.44 -5.12 19.39
N ALA A 192 1.15 -5.20 18.26
CA ALA A 192 1.23 -4.13 17.29
C ALA A 192 -0.13 -3.80 16.64
N LEU A 193 -1.08 -4.74 16.59
CA LEU A 193 -2.42 -4.49 16.06
C LEU A 193 -3.21 -3.47 16.89
N ALA A 194 -2.93 -3.33 18.18
CA ALA A 194 -3.57 -2.31 19.02
C ALA A 194 -3.19 -0.88 18.56
N GLU A 195 -1.97 -0.71 18.06
CA GLU A 195 -1.49 0.54 17.47
C GLU A 195 -2.05 0.78 16.06
N GLU A 196 -2.33 -0.29 15.31
CA GLU A 196 -2.90 -0.21 13.95
C GLU A 196 -4.42 0.02 13.97
N ALA A 197 -5.13 -0.47 14.98
CA ALA A 197 -6.59 -0.43 15.06
C ALA A 197 -7.21 0.97 14.82
N PRO A 198 -6.64 2.10 15.31
CA PRO A 198 -7.18 3.42 15.02
C PRO A 198 -7.15 3.78 13.53
N TYR A 199 -6.20 3.22 12.75
CA TYR A 199 -6.00 3.55 11.32
C TYR A 199 -6.88 2.77 10.39
N LEU A 200 -7.45 1.67 10.85
CA LEU A 200 -8.45 0.91 10.09
C LEU A 200 -9.71 1.73 9.79
N SER A 201 -9.96 2.78 10.57
CA SER A 201 -11.07 3.70 10.33
C SER A 201 -10.86 4.61 9.11
N LEU A 202 -9.64 4.65 8.55
CA LEU A 202 -9.34 5.38 7.30
C LEU A 202 -9.75 4.61 6.04
N ILE A 203 -10.15 3.35 6.21
CA ILE A 203 -10.69 2.56 5.12
C ILE A 203 -12.18 2.85 5.06
N HIS A 204 -12.55 3.64 4.10
CA HIS A 204 -13.95 3.88 3.80
C HIS A 204 -14.31 3.06 2.55
N ILE A 205 -14.93 1.94 2.78
CA ILE A 205 -15.58 1.16 1.73
C ILE A 205 -17.01 1.66 1.57
#